data_87fffb6801feae7c431f10160c2f77cc
#
_entry.id   87fffb6801feae7c431f10160c2f77cc
#
_cell.length_a   1.000
_cell.length_b   1.000
_cell.length_c   1.000
_cell.angle_alpha   90.00
_cell.angle_beta   90.00
_cell.angle_gamma   90.00
#
_symmetry.space_group_name_H-M   'P 1'
#
loop_
_entity.id
_entity.type
_entity.pdbx_description
1 polymer ?
#
loop_
_entity_poly.entity_id
_entity_poly.type
_entity_poly.pdbx_seq_one_letter_code
_entity_poly.pdbx_strand_id
1 'polypeptide(L)'
;YIENDKISVCVDAVQVRDNLQLLGQNNVPEEWTDAVGTDGNLVNNTLSYIKSGNGIDSVDEIVKTESVKQKLVYATVTYTNKSDEEINHMLYIGTLLLMDHEDGSYQIYDPTEQSGDDYDRVIWDGVARTAEMTYNSISEDYGNGGNYISSLKPGESIQVNMAWIVNENDLNNMYLNLNGDGAAYEFSDSMLKTGLVDIYQ
;
A
#
# COMPACT_ATOMS: atom_id res chain seq x y z
N TYR A 1 0.81 -0.11 16.09
CA TYR A 1 1.20 -1.23 16.95
C TYR A 1 0.04 -2.21 17.08
N ILE A 2 0.29 -3.48 16.74
CA ILE A 2 -0.64 -4.59 16.96
C ILE A 2 0.03 -5.61 17.86
N GLU A 3 -0.75 -6.25 18.68
CA GLU A 3 -0.27 -7.31 19.56
C GLU A 3 -1.35 -8.36 19.79
N ASN A 4 -0.95 -9.62 19.75
CA ASN A 4 -1.71 -10.75 20.26
C ASN A 4 -0.85 -11.59 21.19
N ASP A 5 -1.35 -12.74 21.64
CA ASP A 5 -0.64 -13.59 22.59
C ASP A 5 0.68 -14.18 22.05
N LYS A 6 0.86 -14.19 20.72
CA LYS A 6 2.01 -14.81 20.07
C LYS A 6 2.98 -13.82 19.47
N ILE A 7 2.47 -12.72 18.89
CA ILE A 7 3.28 -11.79 18.12
C ILE A 7 2.94 -10.35 18.42
N SER A 8 3.94 -9.50 18.35
CA SER A 8 3.82 -8.05 18.40
C SER A 8 4.37 -7.48 17.08
N VAL A 9 3.66 -6.53 16.50
CA VAL A 9 4.00 -5.86 15.25
C VAL A 9 4.04 -4.36 15.48
N CYS A 10 5.17 -3.74 15.17
CA CYS A 10 5.39 -2.31 15.34
C CYS A 10 5.82 -1.67 14.02
N VAL A 11 5.15 -0.61 13.60
CA VAL A 11 5.64 0.25 12.52
C VAL A 11 6.66 1.20 13.12
N ASP A 12 7.93 1.06 12.74
CA ASP A 12 9.03 1.86 13.25
C ASP A 12 9.13 3.20 12.53
N ALA A 13 8.89 3.18 11.21
CA ALA A 13 8.92 4.38 10.39
C ALA A 13 8.11 4.19 9.10
N VAL A 14 7.55 5.27 8.60
CA VAL A 14 7.06 5.39 7.23
C VAL A 14 7.76 6.57 6.56
N GLN A 15 8.27 6.37 5.37
CA GLN A 15 8.99 7.38 4.60
C GLN A 15 8.36 7.51 3.21
N VAL A 16 8.16 8.76 2.76
CA VAL A 16 7.69 9.07 1.41
C VAL A 16 8.82 9.67 0.61
N ARG A 17 9.07 9.18 -0.61
CA ARG A 17 10.18 9.60 -1.48
C ARG A 17 9.74 9.74 -2.92
N ASP A 18 10.48 10.55 -3.68
CA ASP A 18 10.30 10.74 -5.12
C ASP A 18 11.05 9.68 -5.96
N ASN A 19 11.81 8.81 -5.33
CA ASN A 19 12.68 7.84 -6.00
C ASN A 19 12.78 6.51 -5.23
N LEU A 20 13.43 5.52 -5.81
CA LEU A 20 13.59 4.17 -5.27
C LEU A 20 14.88 3.96 -4.44
N GLN A 21 15.58 5.01 -4.02
CA GLN A 21 16.89 4.88 -3.36
C GLN A 21 16.84 4.13 -2.02
N LEU A 22 15.68 4.07 -1.35
CA LEU A 22 15.50 3.31 -0.11
C LEU A 22 15.46 1.79 -0.33
N LEU A 23 15.18 1.34 -1.56
CA LEU A 23 15.09 -0.08 -1.86
C LEU A 23 16.48 -0.69 -1.95
N GLY A 24 16.66 -1.86 -1.39
CA GLY A 24 17.83 -2.69 -1.68
C GLY A 24 17.82 -3.11 -3.16
N GLN A 25 19.00 -3.51 -3.68
CA GLN A 25 19.12 -3.92 -5.09
C GLN A 25 18.39 -5.24 -5.41
N ASN A 26 18.01 -6.00 -4.38
CA ASN A 26 17.30 -7.26 -4.51
C ASN A 26 15.80 -7.02 -4.34
N ASN A 27 14.99 -7.74 -5.08
CA ASN A 27 13.52 -7.75 -4.99
C ASN A 27 12.82 -6.46 -5.44
N VAL A 28 13.49 -5.57 -6.16
CA VAL A 28 12.79 -4.45 -6.81
C VAL A 28 11.83 -5.02 -7.86
N PRO A 29 10.54 -4.72 -7.79
CA PRO A 29 9.57 -5.17 -8.78
C PRO A 29 9.97 -4.74 -10.19
N GLU A 30 9.90 -5.65 -11.16
CA GLU A 30 10.35 -5.37 -12.54
C GLU A 30 9.59 -4.18 -13.12
N GLU A 31 8.29 -4.10 -12.86
CA GLU A 31 7.41 -3.01 -13.31
C GLU A 31 7.83 -1.62 -12.79
N TRP A 32 8.55 -1.56 -11.66
CA TRP A 32 9.03 -0.29 -11.10
C TRP A 32 10.27 0.26 -11.79
N THR A 33 10.98 -0.59 -12.52
CA THR A 33 12.17 -0.18 -13.28
C THR A 33 11.80 0.83 -14.36
N ASP A 34 10.69 0.61 -15.06
CA ASP A 34 10.21 1.49 -16.12
C ASP A 34 9.51 2.74 -15.58
N ALA A 35 9.20 2.76 -14.29
CA ALA A 35 8.59 3.92 -13.63
C ALA A 35 9.62 4.98 -13.18
N VAL A 36 10.92 4.75 -13.38
CA VAL A 36 11.99 5.70 -13.02
C VAL A 36 12.45 6.48 -14.24
N GLY A 37 12.36 7.81 -14.14
CA GLY A 37 12.83 8.71 -15.19
C GLY A 37 14.35 8.81 -15.25
N THR A 38 14.83 9.50 -16.26
CA THR A 38 16.27 9.72 -16.50
C THR A 38 16.97 10.55 -15.41
N ASP A 39 16.21 11.29 -14.62
CA ASP A 39 16.67 12.06 -13.45
C ASP A 39 16.75 11.21 -12.17
N GLY A 40 16.34 9.94 -12.23
CA GLY A 40 16.32 9.00 -11.11
C GLY A 40 15.08 9.09 -10.22
N ASN A 41 14.12 9.97 -10.55
CA ASN A 41 12.85 10.08 -9.84
C ASN A 41 11.76 9.26 -10.51
N LEU A 42 10.69 8.99 -9.76
CA LEU A 42 9.49 8.36 -10.31
C LEU A 42 8.84 9.29 -11.35
N VAL A 43 8.46 8.72 -12.49
CA VAL A 43 7.70 9.44 -13.52
C VAL A 43 6.28 9.72 -13.01
N ASN A 44 5.61 10.73 -13.60
CA ASN A 44 4.23 11.00 -13.27
C ASN A 44 3.30 9.90 -13.79
N ASN A 45 2.21 9.68 -13.06
CA ASN A 45 1.05 8.94 -13.54
C ASN A 45 0.13 9.86 -14.34
N THR A 46 -0.55 9.32 -15.34
CA THR A 46 -1.66 10.00 -16.03
C THR A 46 -2.97 9.43 -15.56
N LEU A 47 -3.82 10.29 -15.01
CA LEU A 47 -5.19 9.97 -14.65
C LEU A 47 -6.11 10.39 -15.81
N SER A 48 -6.91 9.44 -16.33
CA SER A 48 -7.91 9.68 -17.35
C SER A 48 -9.30 9.51 -16.78
N TYR A 49 -10.08 10.58 -16.78
CA TYR A 49 -11.45 10.61 -16.29
C TYR A 49 -12.40 10.25 -17.43
N ILE A 50 -13.14 9.17 -17.26
CA ILE A 50 -13.92 8.53 -18.31
C ILE A 50 -15.41 8.73 -18.05
N LYS A 51 -16.11 9.22 -19.08
CA LYS A 51 -17.57 9.15 -19.18
C LYS A 51 -17.92 7.93 -20.01
N SER A 52 -18.63 6.99 -19.39
CA SER A 52 -18.99 5.73 -20.03
C SER A 52 -20.02 5.93 -21.13
N GLY A 53 -19.80 5.30 -22.28
CA GLY A 53 -20.81 5.18 -23.33
C GLY A 53 -21.89 4.15 -22.96
N ASN A 54 -23.00 4.19 -23.67
CA ASN A 54 -24.09 3.23 -23.45
C ASN A 54 -23.87 1.88 -24.19
N GLY A 55 -22.78 1.74 -24.92
CA GLY A 55 -22.42 0.53 -25.67
C GLY A 55 -23.30 0.27 -26.91
N ILE A 56 -24.23 1.16 -27.28
CA ILE A 56 -25.12 1.07 -28.42
C ILE A 56 -24.89 2.23 -29.40
N ASP A 57 -25.07 3.45 -28.92
CA ASP A 57 -25.03 4.68 -29.74
C ASP A 57 -23.85 5.59 -29.34
N SER A 58 -23.20 5.33 -28.21
CA SER A 58 -22.07 6.10 -27.70
C SER A 58 -20.97 5.20 -27.17
N VAL A 59 -19.73 5.65 -27.27
CA VAL A 59 -18.52 5.02 -26.76
C VAL A 59 -18.02 5.81 -25.55
N ASP A 60 -17.12 5.20 -24.79
CA ASP A 60 -16.43 5.85 -23.67
C ASP A 60 -15.68 7.11 -24.19
N GLU A 61 -15.75 8.18 -23.41
CA GLU A 61 -15.11 9.45 -23.70
C GLU A 61 -14.17 9.84 -22.56
N ILE A 62 -12.95 10.25 -22.89
CA ILE A 62 -12.04 10.87 -21.92
C ILE A 62 -12.43 12.34 -21.80
N VAL A 63 -13.06 12.72 -20.71
CA VAL A 63 -13.52 14.10 -20.46
C VAL A 63 -12.45 15.00 -19.86
N LYS A 64 -11.45 14.40 -19.17
CA LYS A 64 -10.32 15.10 -18.55
C LYS A 64 -9.12 14.17 -18.44
N THR A 65 -7.91 14.72 -18.51
CA THR A 65 -6.67 14.07 -18.12
C THR A 65 -5.92 14.92 -17.09
N GLU A 66 -5.20 14.25 -16.17
CA GLU A 66 -4.39 14.90 -15.15
C GLU A 66 -3.07 14.17 -14.99
N SER A 67 -1.97 14.93 -14.88
CA SER A 67 -0.65 14.35 -14.58
C SER A 67 -0.37 14.51 -13.10
N VAL A 68 -0.19 13.39 -12.39
CA VAL A 68 0.01 13.34 -10.95
C VAL A 68 1.36 12.72 -10.66
N LYS A 69 2.10 13.29 -9.71
CA LYS A 69 3.37 12.70 -9.25
C LYS A 69 3.12 11.36 -8.57
N GLN A 70 4.01 10.42 -8.83
CA GLN A 70 4.10 9.18 -8.09
C GLN A 70 5.11 9.31 -6.95
N LYS A 71 4.82 8.64 -5.84
CA LYS A 71 5.66 8.60 -4.64
C LYS A 71 5.89 7.17 -4.21
N LEU A 72 7.08 6.89 -3.71
CA LEU A 72 7.37 5.68 -2.95
C LEU A 72 6.89 5.89 -1.52
N VAL A 73 6.05 5.02 -1.02
CA VAL A 73 5.75 4.84 0.41
C VAL A 73 6.56 3.64 0.88
N TYR A 74 7.43 3.85 1.86
CA TYR A 74 8.35 2.84 2.38
C TYR A 74 8.16 2.71 3.89
N ALA A 75 7.68 1.56 4.33
CA ALA A 75 7.43 1.25 5.73
C ALA A 75 8.48 0.29 6.27
N THR A 76 8.99 0.59 7.47
CA THR A 76 9.85 -0.29 8.26
C THR A 76 9.03 -0.83 9.43
N VAL A 77 8.95 -2.15 9.53
CA VAL A 77 8.07 -2.85 10.48
C VAL A 77 8.86 -3.92 11.24
N THR A 78 8.74 -3.92 12.56
CA THR A 78 9.35 -4.93 13.43
C THR A 78 8.31 -5.92 13.92
N TYR A 79 8.57 -7.20 13.68
CA TYR A 79 7.84 -8.34 14.21
C TYR A 79 8.63 -8.96 15.35
N THR A 80 7.96 -9.22 16.50
CA THR A 80 8.56 -9.84 17.68
C THR A 80 7.75 -11.04 18.11
N ASN A 81 8.40 -12.21 18.26
CA ASN A 81 7.79 -13.39 18.83
C ASN A 81 7.72 -13.26 20.35
N LYS A 82 6.50 -13.20 20.88
CA LYS A 82 6.21 -13.12 22.33
C LYS A 82 5.88 -14.46 22.98
N SER A 83 5.72 -15.50 22.16
CA SER A 83 5.40 -16.84 22.63
C SER A 83 6.64 -17.60 23.12
N ASP A 84 6.41 -18.71 23.79
CA ASP A 84 7.45 -19.64 24.27
C ASP A 84 7.88 -20.64 23.18
N GLU A 85 7.24 -20.58 21.99
CA GLU A 85 7.49 -21.48 20.87
C GLU A 85 8.10 -20.73 19.68
N GLU A 86 8.91 -21.42 18.89
CA GLU A 86 9.43 -20.90 17.62
C GLU A 86 8.29 -20.78 16.60
N ILE A 87 8.17 -19.61 15.99
CA ILE A 87 7.24 -19.39 14.88
C ILE A 87 8.01 -19.62 13.58
N ASN A 88 7.53 -20.58 12.78
CA ASN A 88 8.14 -20.91 11.50
C ASN A 88 7.23 -20.50 10.34
N HIS A 89 7.85 -20.04 9.24
CA HIS A 89 7.18 -19.71 7.98
C HIS A 89 6.05 -18.67 8.16
N MET A 90 6.34 -17.62 8.89
CA MET A 90 5.38 -16.55 9.11
C MET A 90 5.26 -15.66 7.87
N LEU A 91 4.07 -15.60 7.30
CA LEU A 91 3.72 -14.63 6.28
C LEU A 91 3.59 -13.24 6.91
N TYR A 92 4.17 -12.22 6.30
CA TYR A 92 3.92 -10.83 6.66
C TYR A 92 3.32 -10.06 5.50
N ILE A 93 2.33 -9.24 5.80
CA ILE A 93 1.56 -8.47 4.82
C ILE A 93 1.35 -7.05 5.35
N GLY A 94 1.44 -6.10 4.45
CA GLY A 94 0.98 -4.74 4.65
C GLY A 94 0.11 -4.33 3.47
N THR A 95 -0.97 -3.62 3.74
CA THR A 95 -1.89 -3.11 2.73
C THR A 95 -2.07 -1.61 2.92
N LEU A 96 -2.01 -0.83 1.85
CA LEU A 96 -2.40 0.57 1.90
C LEU A 96 -3.90 0.68 1.60
N LEU A 97 -4.60 1.42 2.44
CA LEU A 97 -6.02 1.73 2.29
C LEU A 97 -6.19 3.22 2.09
N LEU A 98 -7.09 3.60 1.19
CA LEU A 98 -7.59 4.96 1.09
C LEU A 98 -8.91 5.06 1.85
N MET A 99 -9.00 6.01 2.77
CA MET A 99 -10.16 6.16 3.62
C MET A 99 -10.63 7.62 3.68
N ASP A 100 -11.90 7.82 3.40
CA ASP A 100 -12.59 9.07 3.73
C ASP A 100 -12.97 9.07 5.20
N HIS A 101 -12.85 10.22 5.84
CA HIS A 101 -13.22 10.43 7.23
C HIS A 101 -14.37 11.44 7.34
N GLU A 102 -15.51 10.97 7.83
CA GLU A 102 -16.67 11.81 8.08
C GLU A 102 -17.33 11.41 9.41
N ASP A 103 -17.60 12.38 10.27
CA ASP A 103 -18.31 12.21 11.55
C ASP A 103 -17.78 11.10 12.48
N GLY A 104 -16.44 10.90 12.51
CA GLY A 104 -15.80 9.88 13.35
C GLY A 104 -15.87 8.46 12.77
N SER A 105 -16.31 8.33 11.52
CA SER A 105 -16.31 7.09 10.74
C SER A 105 -15.33 7.20 9.59
N TYR A 106 -14.70 6.07 9.25
CA TYR A 106 -13.77 5.95 8.13
C TYR A 106 -14.35 4.94 7.14
N GLN A 107 -14.43 5.33 5.88
CA GLN A 107 -14.90 4.47 4.81
C GLN A 107 -13.80 4.27 3.78
N ILE A 108 -13.48 3.01 3.46
CA ILE A 108 -12.53 2.68 2.41
C ILE A 108 -13.16 2.98 1.06
N TYR A 109 -12.36 3.57 0.16
CA TYR A 109 -12.75 3.79 -1.22
C TYR A 109 -11.66 3.37 -2.21
N ASP A 110 -12.08 3.06 -3.44
CA ASP A 110 -11.18 2.87 -4.58
C ASP A 110 -11.20 4.15 -5.44
N PRO A 111 -10.09 4.87 -5.58
CA PRO A 111 -10.06 6.11 -6.34
C PRO A 111 -10.30 5.89 -7.85
N THR A 112 -10.14 4.68 -8.36
CA THR A 112 -10.43 4.35 -9.77
C THR A 112 -11.91 4.12 -10.02
N GLU A 113 -12.69 3.79 -8.99
CA GLU A 113 -14.13 3.59 -9.05
C GLU A 113 -14.93 4.82 -8.66
N GLN A 114 -14.27 5.89 -8.24
CA GLN A 114 -14.96 7.14 -7.91
C GLN A 114 -15.52 7.82 -9.15
N SER A 115 -16.77 8.23 -9.06
CA SER A 115 -17.47 9.02 -10.06
C SER A 115 -17.58 10.49 -9.65
N GLY A 116 -17.74 11.37 -10.61
CA GLY A 116 -18.02 12.80 -10.42
C GLY A 116 -19.18 13.26 -11.28
N ASP A 117 -19.44 14.56 -11.32
CA ASP A 117 -20.57 15.12 -12.07
C ASP A 117 -20.47 14.84 -13.57
N ASP A 118 -19.23 14.83 -14.11
CA ASP A 118 -18.97 14.72 -15.54
C ASP A 118 -18.31 13.40 -15.97
N TYR A 119 -18.00 12.48 -15.01
CA TYR A 119 -17.32 11.21 -15.31
C TYR A 119 -17.81 10.08 -14.40
N ASP A 120 -17.61 8.85 -14.85
CA ASP A 120 -18.09 7.65 -14.17
C ASP A 120 -16.97 6.85 -13.47
N ARG A 121 -15.72 6.99 -13.96
CA ARG A 121 -14.55 6.28 -13.43
C ARG A 121 -13.25 6.97 -13.81
N VAL A 122 -12.15 6.58 -13.16
CA VAL A 122 -10.80 7.06 -13.44
C VAL A 122 -9.91 5.88 -13.83
N ILE A 123 -9.11 6.05 -14.90
CA ILE A 123 -8.10 5.08 -15.32
C ILE A 123 -6.72 5.64 -14.99
N TRP A 124 -5.86 4.81 -14.42
CA TRP A 124 -4.46 5.11 -14.13
C TRP A 124 -3.54 4.38 -15.10
N ASP A 125 -2.62 5.07 -15.73
CA ASP A 125 -1.64 4.48 -16.66
C ASP A 125 -0.28 4.19 -16.01
N GLY A 126 -0.01 4.74 -14.81
CA GLY A 126 1.22 4.52 -14.06
C GLY A 126 1.22 3.23 -13.25
N VAL A 127 2.28 3.05 -12.46
CA VAL A 127 2.48 1.88 -11.58
C VAL A 127 1.91 2.06 -10.18
N ALA A 128 1.34 3.24 -9.87
CA ALA A 128 0.71 3.49 -8.59
C ALA A 128 -0.39 2.47 -8.28
N ARG A 129 -0.35 1.91 -7.07
CA ARG A 129 -1.36 0.95 -6.56
C ARG A 129 -1.55 1.15 -5.06
N THR A 130 -2.80 1.04 -4.63
CA THR A 130 -3.20 0.93 -3.24
C THR A 130 -3.74 -0.49 -3.04
N ALA A 131 -2.97 -1.35 -2.42
CA ALA A 131 -3.29 -2.75 -2.20
C ALA A 131 -2.24 -3.38 -1.28
N GLU A 132 -2.07 -4.67 -1.37
CA GLU A 132 -0.95 -5.36 -0.75
C GLU A 132 0.40 -4.78 -1.21
N MET A 133 1.41 -4.87 -0.37
CA MET A 133 2.75 -4.40 -0.67
C MET A 133 3.28 -5.04 -1.96
N THR A 134 3.83 -4.22 -2.84
CA THR A 134 4.47 -4.70 -4.08
C THR A 134 5.94 -5.05 -3.84
N TYR A 135 6.61 -4.35 -2.91
CA TYR A 135 7.99 -4.62 -2.52
C TYR A 135 8.06 -5.17 -1.10
N ASN A 136 8.95 -6.13 -0.88
CA ASN A 136 9.34 -6.64 0.42
C ASN A 136 10.86 -6.84 0.51
N SER A 137 11.47 -6.54 1.66
CA SER A 137 12.94 -6.61 1.85
C SER A 137 13.44 -8.01 2.15
N ILE A 138 12.58 -8.87 2.71
CA ILE A 138 12.89 -10.27 2.98
C ILE A 138 12.03 -11.11 2.04
N SER A 139 12.72 -11.66 1.05
CA SER A 139 12.15 -12.61 0.11
C SER A 139 12.81 -13.95 0.38
N GLU A 140 12.16 -14.81 1.12
CA GLU A 140 12.57 -16.19 1.24
C GLU A 140 11.76 -17.01 0.25
N ASP A 141 12.46 -17.77 -0.58
CA ASP A 141 11.85 -18.65 -1.57
C ASP A 141 11.17 -19.83 -0.85
N TYR A 142 9.96 -19.59 -0.39
CA TYR A 142 9.10 -20.62 0.16
C TYR A 142 8.05 -21.02 -0.88
N GLY A 143 8.52 -21.70 -1.91
CA GLY A 143 7.67 -22.31 -2.92
C GLY A 143 6.92 -21.39 -3.87
N ASN A 144 7.33 -20.14 -4.06
CA ASN A 144 6.90 -19.05 -4.94
C ASN A 144 6.36 -17.79 -4.25
N GLY A 145 6.54 -17.62 -2.97
CA GLY A 145 6.10 -16.41 -2.28
C GLY A 145 7.26 -15.73 -1.56
N GLY A 146 7.39 -14.43 -1.69
CA GLY A 146 8.55 -13.66 -1.26
C GLY A 146 8.44 -12.97 0.09
N ASN A 147 7.32 -13.04 0.81
CA ASN A 147 7.08 -12.28 2.04
C ASN A 147 6.96 -13.17 3.28
N TYR A 148 7.88 -14.16 3.40
CA TYR A 148 7.94 -15.05 4.54
C TYR A 148 9.16 -14.78 5.41
N ILE A 149 8.95 -14.87 6.72
CA ILE A 149 10.01 -14.97 7.74
C ILE A 149 10.15 -16.46 8.04
N SER A 150 11.33 -17.05 7.75
CA SER A 150 11.54 -18.50 7.84
C SER A 150 11.40 -19.02 9.26
N SER A 151 11.94 -18.27 10.23
CA SER A 151 11.93 -18.66 11.64
C SER A 151 12.07 -17.44 12.53
N LEU A 152 11.34 -17.42 13.62
CA LEU A 152 11.41 -16.40 14.67
C LEU A 152 11.35 -17.08 16.04
N LYS A 153 12.49 -17.16 16.73
CA LYS A 153 12.60 -17.82 18.03
C LYS A 153 11.87 -17.05 19.13
N PRO A 154 11.55 -17.69 20.27
CA PRO A 154 10.99 -17.00 21.43
C PRO A 154 11.79 -15.76 21.82
N GLY A 155 11.12 -14.61 21.89
CA GLY A 155 11.72 -13.32 22.24
C GLY A 155 12.54 -12.66 21.11
N GLU A 156 12.67 -13.30 19.95
CA GLU A 156 13.39 -12.75 18.80
C GLU A 156 12.54 -11.70 18.07
N SER A 157 13.22 -10.68 17.54
CA SER A 157 12.62 -9.66 16.70
C SER A 157 13.30 -9.62 15.35
N ILE A 158 12.52 -9.39 14.30
CA ILE A 158 13.01 -9.15 12.94
C ILE A 158 12.38 -7.88 12.37
N GLN A 159 13.19 -7.10 11.68
CA GLN A 159 12.74 -5.92 10.97
C GLN A 159 12.61 -6.23 9.49
N VAL A 160 11.46 -5.90 8.93
CA VAL A 160 11.16 -6.03 7.50
C VAL A 160 10.81 -4.66 6.92
N ASN A 161 10.98 -4.51 5.62
CA ASN A 161 10.54 -3.33 4.90
C ASN A 161 9.53 -3.72 3.84
N MET A 162 8.53 -2.88 3.69
CA MET A 162 7.45 -2.99 2.72
C MET A 162 7.37 -1.69 1.92
N ALA A 163 7.03 -1.75 0.65
CA ALA A 163 6.86 -0.52 -0.11
C ALA A 163 5.80 -0.63 -1.21
N TRP A 164 5.30 0.55 -1.56
CA TRP A 164 4.29 0.80 -2.59
C TRP A 164 4.70 2.03 -3.39
N ILE A 165 4.28 2.10 -4.64
CA ILE A 165 4.22 3.35 -5.39
C ILE A 165 2.77 3.80 -5.44
N VAL A 166 2.53 5.07 -5.09
CA VAL A 166 1.19 5.67 -4.97
C VAL A 166 1.13 7.02 -5.68
N ASN A 167 -0.06 7.52 -5.94
CA ASN A 167 -0.22 8.90 -6.39
C ASN A 167 -0.06 9.88 -5.22
N GLU A 168 0.61 11.00 -5.43
CA GLU A 168 0.82 12.03 -4.41
C GLU A 168 -0.49 12.57 -3.84
N ASN A 169 -1.53 12.68 -4.70
CA ASN A 169 -2.83 13.22 -4.30
C ASN A 169 -3.56 12.36 -3.26
N ASP A 170 -3.25 11.06 -3.19
CA ASP A 170 -3.94 10.10 -2.32
C ASP A 170 -3.30 10.01 -0.92
N LEU A 171 -2.11 10.58 -0.73
CA LEU A 171 -1.33 10.44 0.50
C LEU A 171 -2.07 10.91 1.76
N ASN A 172 -2.87 11.97 1.67
CA ASN A 172 -3.58 12.52 2.83
C ASN A 172 -4.68 11.62 3.39
N ASN A 173 -5.17 10.68 2.57
CA ASN A 173 -6.25 9.75 2.94
C ASN A 173 -5.73 8.31 3.09
N MET A 174 -4.41 8.15 3.17
CA MET A 174 -3.77 6.83 3.09
C MET A 174 -3.38 6.29 4.46
N TYR A 175 -3.71 5.04 4.70
CA TYR A 175 -3.46 4.32 5.94
C TYR A 175 -2.77 3.00 5.65
N LEU A 176 -1.73 2.69 6.42
CA LEU A 176 -1.10 1.38 6.42
C LEU A 176 -1.89 0.43 7.33
N ASN A 177 -2.40 -0.64 6.77
CA ASN A 177 -3.08 -1.72 7.49
C ASN A 177 -2.17 -2.95 7.59
N LEU A 178 -1.88 -3.39 8.81
CA LEU A 178 -1.07 -4.58 9.12
C LEU A 178 -1.91 -5.77 9.60
N ASN A 179 -3.24 -5.66 9.61
CA ASN A 179 -4.12 -6.70 10.14
C ASN A 179 -4.29 -7.92 9.20
N GLY A 180 -3.74 -7.88 7.99
CA GLY A 180 -3.86 -8.96 7.02
C GLY A 180 -5.25 -9.09 6.37
N ASP A 181 -6.27 -8.45 6.94
CA ASP A 181 -7.62 -8.44 6.37
C ASP A 181 -7.81 -7.19 5.53
N GLY A 182 -7.51 -7.28 4.24
CA GLY A 182 -7.73 -6.20 3.28
C GLY A 182 -9.20 -5.81 3.06
N ALA A 183 -10.12 -6.36 3.85
CA ALA A 183 -11.56 -6.28 3.63
C ALA A 183 -12.33 -5.58 4.76
N ALA A 184 -11.76 -4.65 5.47
CA ALA A 184 -12.54 -3.85 6.39
C ALA A 184 -13.27 -2.75 5.59
N TYR A 185 -14.55 -2.62 5.81
CA TYR A 185 -15.42 -1.77 5.00
C TYR A 185 -15.72 -0.42 5.67
N GLU A 186 -15.72 -0.39 6.98
CA GLU A 186 -15.91 0.80 7.79
C GLU A 186 -15.07 0.69 9.06
N PHE A 187 -14.43 1.79 9.45
CA PHE A 187 -13.68 1.91 10.69
C PHE A 187 -14.20 3.08 11.51
N SER A 188 -14.14 2.96 12.81
CA SER A 188 -14.33 4.07 13.74
C SER A 188 -12.99 4.43 14.40
N ASP A 189 -12.91 5.63 15.02
CA ASP A 189 -11.71 6.07 15.75
C ASP A 189 -11.24 5.05 16.80
N SER A 190 -12.15 4.27 17.36
CA SER A 190 -11.80 3.20 18.31
C SER A 190 -11.12 2.00 17.65
N MET A 191 -11.44 1.72 16.38
CA MET A 191 -10.87 0.60 15.62
C MET A 191 -9.49 0.96 15.05
N LEU A 192 -9.22 2.23 14.75
CA LEU A 192 -7.92 2.71 14.28
C LEU A 192 -6.79 2.47 15.27
N LYS A 193 -7.10 2.17 16.53
CA LYS A 193 -6.09 1.78 17.53
C LYS A 193 -5.50 0.38 17.33
N THR A 194 -6.02 -0.39 16.39
CA THR A 194 -5.68 -1.80 16.18
C THR A 194 -5.08 -2.06 14.79
N GLY A 195 -3.86 -1.56 14.55
CA GLY A 195 -3.08 -1.94 13.38
C GLY A 195 -3.25 -1.10 12.12
N LEU A 196 -3.95 0.00 12.23
CA LEU A 196 -4.01 1.03 11.20
C LEU A 196 -3.08 2.18 11.58
N VAL A 197 -2.28 2.63 10.64
CA VAL A 197 -1.34 3.73 10.82
C VAL A 197 -1.57 4.76 9.73
N ASP A 198 -1.90 5.98 10.14
CA ASP A 198 -1.90 7.14 9.24
C ASP A 198 -0.46 7.36 8.76
N ILE A 199 -0.22 7.36 7.46
CA ILE A 199 1.13 7.49 6.91
C ILE A 199 1.66 8.92 6.93
N TYR A 200 0.83 9.90 7.24
CA TYR A 200 1.16 11.33 7.21
C TYR A 200 1.46 11.94 8.59
N GLN A 201 1.46 11.15 9.65
CA GLN A 201 1.81 11.63 11.00
C GLN A 201 3.30 11.64 11.26
#